data_1a9d9df538d49b6e555556327df0c8dc
#
_entry.id   1a9d9df538d49b6e555556327df0c8dc
#
_cell.length_a   1.000
_cell.length_b   1.000
_cell.length_c   1.000
_cell.angle_alpha   90.00
_cell.angle_beta   90.00
_cell.angle_gamma   90.00
#
_symmetry.space_group_name_H-M   'P 1'
#
loop_
_entity.id
_entity.type
_entity.pdbx_description
1 polymer ?
#
loop_
_entity_poly.entity_id
_entity_poly.type
_entity_poly.pdbx_seq_one_letter_code
_entity_poly.pdbx_strand_id
1 'polypeptide(L)'
;MSCRILLRRPRALAVSLFALIFTSGAPSIAQQIPQVVVTATRSEQAITDTLASTTVLTREDIRDTQATDLPTLLRSAAGIEVAQNGGPGTAASVFMRGGNSSHTLILLDGVRINSSTLGATALERLTLEQIERVEIVRGNVSALYGSEAIGGVIQLFTRQGGGAPALGGSLTTGSRGTLSGNLDYGGKVGDTRFYIGLAGFHTSGFSAINPDTNAATRAAVNPDNDGYRNTTVNANVSHLINPRNEVGLRLYETRGLVNFDSAFATPTTAHQTRNSTSSFTAYSKNRILDAWRSTLTFSKSVDSSDQTLNFKWDGHIRTDQRQLTWQNEIALAPTHKLLLGAESLSQRAESESTTSRFYPARQIGSVLAGYSGSVERAEFQLNLRNDRYSDFGRTNSYFAAAGYNFTNEWKAIAQQSTAFKAPTFNDLYFPNFGSPNLLPERARSQEFGFQWAAGVHLLRVTRFRTDYTDLIVSAGTPARATNVAKARVNGVETHYNGQWFGFDLRTNLTLQDPVSVPADAVTGPQLRRRARAFGNIGVYRSVGPWRFGADLYATNKRVDTDITAFPSQKVGLASYNLLTLTARYNVTKEIYIAAKVDNATNAQYQLVHGYNTPQRGFFLTFGYQPK
;
A
#
# COMPACT_ATOMS: atom_id res chain seq x y z
N MET A 1 -48.08 -4.44 41.91
CA MET A 1 -46.60 -4.58 41.88
C MET A 1 -46.10 -4.10 40.52
N SER A 2 -45.63 -2.85 40.48
CA SER A 2 -45.24 -2.17 39.22
C SER A 2 -43.76 -2.41 38.93
N CYS A 3 -43.47 -3.02 37.80
CA CYS A 3 -42.08 -3.22 37.32
C CYS A 3 -41.71 -2.01 36.43
N ARG A 4 -40.81 -1.14 36.91
CA ARG A 4 -40.25 -0.03 36.12
C ARG A 4 -39.06 -0.51 35.32
N ILE A 5 -39.18 -0.48 33.98
CA ILE A 5 -38.10 -0.68 33.04
C ILE A 5 -37.29 0.61 32.93
N LEU A 6 -36.03 0.58 33.36
CA LEU A 6 -35.05 1.66 33.23
C LEU A 6 -34.42 1.59 31.82
N LEU A 7 -34.84 2.44 30.92
CA LEU A 7 -34.19 2.71 29.63
C LEU A 7 -32.92 3.55 29.88
N ARG A 8 -31.76 2.95 29.72
CA ARG A 8 -30.47 3.66 29.64
C ARG A 8 -30.34 4.33 28.28
N ARG A 9 -30.34 5.65 28.25
CA ARG A 9 -30.05 6.49 27.08
C ARG A 9 -28.55 6.40 26.73
N PRO A 10 -28.17 6.35 25.42
CA PRO A 10 -26.78 6.45 25.02
C PRO A 10 -26.29 7.90 25.21
N ARG A 11 -25.11 8.06 25.81
CA ARG A 11 -24.43 9.35 25.94
C ARG A 11 -23.99 9.81 24.55
N ALA A 12 -24.57 10.89 24.07
CA ALA A 12 -24.10 11.64 22.91
C ALA A 12 -22.77 12.30 23.27
N LEU A 13 -21.73 12.05 22.47
CA LEU A 13 -20.49 12.84 22.50
C LEU A 13 -20.82 14.25 22.00
N ALA A 14 -20.72 15.23 22.88
CA ALA A 14 -20.77 16.63 22.52
C ALA A 14 -19.45 17.00 21.79
N VAL A 15 -19.56 17.28 20.49
CA VAL A 15 -18.49 17.93 19.73
C VAL A 15 -18.62 19.43 20.04
N SER A 16 -17.74 19.94 20.88
CA SER A 16 -17.63 21.39 21.15
C SER A 16 -16.99 22.07 19.95
N LEU A 17 -17.78 22.82 19.20
CA LEU A 17 -17.35 23.67 18.10
C LEU A 17 -16.58 24.88 18.66
N PHE A 18 -15.28 24.94 18.42
CA PHE A 18 -14.47 26.12 18.71
C PHE A 18 -14.79 27.19 17.66
N ALA A 19 -15.49 28.24 18.07
CA ALA A 19 -15.69 29.44 17.27
C ALA A 19 -14.40 30.27 17.31
N LEU A 20 -13.65 30.32 16.20
CA LEU A 20 -12.50 31.23 16.01
C LEU A 20 -12.91 32.43 15.16
N ILE A 21 -12.58 33.59 15.69
CA ILE A 21 -12.84 34.94 15.21
C ILE A 21 -12.19 35.14 13.82
N PHE A 22 -12.98 35.58 12.86
CA PHE A 22 -12.55 35.93 11.50
C PHE A 22 -11.89 37.31 11.48
N THR A 23 -10.62 37.38 11.08
CA THR A 23 -10.01 38.61 10.55
C THR A 23 -9.86 38.44 9.03
N SER A 24 -10.45 39.36 8.29
CA SER A 24 -10.44 39.44 6.83
C SER A 24 -9.01 39.58 6.30
N GLY A 25 -8.49 38.55 5.68
CA GLY A 25 -7.24 38.54 4.93
C GLY A 25 -7.52 38.73 3.43
N ALA A 26 -6.68 39.49 2.75
CA ALA A 26 -6.72 39.82 1.33
C ALA A 26 -6.79 38.59 0.40
N PRO A 27 -7.31 38.71 -0.83
CA PRO A 27 -7.43 37.58 -1.75
C PRO A 27 -6.06 37.03 -2.11
N SER A 28 -5.80 35.82 -1.69
CA SER A 28 -4.64 35.01 -2.08
C SER A 28 -4.81 34.66 -3.57
N ILE A 29 -3.81 34.97 -4.38
CA ILE A 29 -3.69 34.49 -5.77
C ILE A 29 -3.95 32.97 -5.74
N ALA A 30 -4.96 32.53 -6.49
CA ALA A 30 -5.36 31.12 -6.55
C ALA A 30 -4.17 30.27 -7.03
N GLN A 31 -3.50 29.62 -6.11
CA GLN A 31 -2.48 28.64 -6.40
C GLN A 31 -3.19 27.42 -7.01
N GLN A 32 -2.97 27.15 -8.30
CA GLN A 32 -3.52 25.97 -8.94
C GLN A 32 -2.95 24.72 -8.27
N ILE A 33 -3.76 23.66 -8.15
CA ILE A 33 -3.26 22.34 -7.75
C ILE A 33 -2.06 22.03 -8.65
N PRO A 34 -0.86 21.72 -8.11
CA PRO A 34 0.19 21.16 -8.94
C PRO A 34 -0.43 20.00 -9.70
N GLN A 35 -0.34 20.02 -11.04
CA GLN A 35 -0.96 19.00 -11.87
C GLN A 35 -0.26 17.66 -11.56
N VAL A 36 -0.75 16.94 -10.54
CA VAL A 36 -0.20 15.66 -10.13
C VAL A 36 -0.51 14.67 -11.23
N VAL A 37 0.50 14.37 -12.01
CA VAL A 37 0.41 13.38 -13.08
C VAL A 37 0.50 12.00 -12.47
N VAL A 38 -0.47 11.16 -12.78
CA VAL A 38 -0.55 9.76 -12.32
C VAL A 38 -0.43 8.81 -13.50
N THR A 39 0.13 7.65 -13.24
CA THR A 39 0.24 6.55 -14.21
C THR A 39 -0.70 5.40 -13.88
N ALA A 40 -1.66 5.66 -13.01
CA ALA A 40 -2.64 4.71 -12.48
C ALA A 40 -3.44 3.94 -13.55
N THR A 41 -3.55 4.49 -14.76
CA THR A 41 -4.21 3.87 -15.91
C THR A 41 -3.22 3.37 -16.97
N ARG A 42 -1.94 3.23 -16.61
CA ARG A 42 -0.81 2.94 -17.50
C ARG A 42 -0.51 4.03 -18.53
N SER A 43 -1.16 5.18 -18.44
CA SER A 43 -0.83 6.39 -19.20
C SER A 43 -0.78 7.59 -18.29
N GLU A 44 0.06 8.56 -18.62
CA GLU A 44 0.18 9.80 -17.86
C GLU A 44 -1.07 10.65 -18.04
N GLN A 45 -1.71 11.04 -16.91
CA GLN A 45 -2.88 11.92 -16.89
C GLN A 45 -2.95 12.68 -15.57
N ALA A 46 -3.69 13.80 -15.54
CA ALA A 46 -3.94 14.51 -14.29
C ALA A 46 -4.80 13.66 -13.35
N ILE A 47 -4.59 13.76 -12.03
CA ILE A 47 -5.38 13.03 -11.04
C ILE A 47 -6.87 13.38 -11.13
N THR A 48 -7.21 14.61 -11.51
CA THR A 48 -8.59 15.08 -11.74
C THR A 48 -9.28 14.39 -12.91
N ASP A 49 -8.50 13.89 -13.88
CA ASP A 49 -9.02 13.26 -15.10
C ASP A 49 -9.17 11.74 -14.94
N THR A 50 -8.68 11.19 -13.81
CA THR A 50 -8.82 9.75 -13.57
C THR A 50 -10.25 9.36 -13.24
N LEU A 51 -10.79 8.36 -13.94
CA LEU A 51 -12.07 7.75 -13.61
C LEU A 51 -11.94 6.72 -12.48
N ALA A 52 -10.80 6.02 -12.38
CA ALA A 52 -10.50 5.14 -11.24
C ALA A 52 -10.25 5.94 -9.95
N SER A 53 -10.65 5.38 -8.80
CA SER A 53 -10.41 5.98 -7.49
C SER A 53 -8.93 5.98 -7.17
N THR A 54 -8.25 7.12 -7.34
CA THR A 54 -6.80 7.28 -7.22
C THR A 54 -6.43 8.24 -6.09
N THR A 55 -5.36 7.93 -5.37
CA THR A 55 -4.70 8.81 -4.39
C THR A 55 -3.21 8.83 -4.69
N VAL A 56 -2.59 9.98 -4.57
CA VAL A 56 -1.13 10.14 -4.64
C VAL A 56 -0.63 10.67 -3.31
N LEU A 57 0.35 9.99 -2.74
CA LEU A 57 1.13 10.47 -1.61
C LEU A 57 2.47 10.93 -2.16
N THR A 58 2.69 12.22 -2.14
CA THR A 58 3.88 12.89 -2.71
C THR A 58 5.06 12.83 -1.74
N ARG A 59 6.23 13.24 -2.19
CA ARG A 59 7.41 13.40 -1.32
C ARG A 59 7.15 14.39 -0.18
N GLU A 60 6.36 15.44 -0.43
CA GLU A 60 5.96 16.40 0.60
C GLU A 60 5.05 15.75 1.64
N ASP A 61 4.08 14.91 1.22
CA ASP A 61 3.22 14.16 2.14
C ASP A 61 4.04 13.22 3.04
N ILE A 62 5.03 12.52 2.46
CA ILE A 62 5.95 11.64 3.22
C ILE A 62 6.75 12.45 4.25
N ARG A 63 7.21 13.66 3.91
CA ARG A 63 7.94 14.53 4.82
C ARG A 63 7.06 15.12 5.91
N ASP A 64 5.85 15.52 5.59
CA ASP A 64 4.92 16.14 6.54
C ASP A 64 4.46 15.13 7.59
N THR A 65 4.11 13.92 7.17
CA THR A 65 3.69 12.84 8.08
C THR A 65 4.86 12.30 8.91
N GLN A 66 6.10 12.44 8.44
CA GLN A 66 7.30 11.82 9.04
C GLN A 66 7.07 10.34 9.38
N ALA A 67 6.32 9.62 8.53
CA ALA A 67 6.03 8.20 8.74
C ALA A 67 7.32 7.39 8.85
N THR A 68 7.37 6.44 9.81
CA THR A 68 8.57 5.62 10.07
C THR A 68 8.73 4.49 9.07
N ASP A 69 7.64 4.04 8.48
CA ASP A 69 7.60 2.93 7.53
C ASP A 69 6.43 3.08 6.54
N LEU A 70 6.47 2.31 5.47
CA LEU A 70 5.46 2.33 4.43
C LEU A 70 4.06 1.89 4.94
N PRO A 71 3.89 0.83 5.74
CA PRO A 71 2.59 0.48 6.32
C PRO A 71 1.95 1.63 7.11
N THR A 72 2.74 2.38 7.89
CA THR A 72 2.27 3.56 8.64
C THR A 72 1.83 4.68 7.69
N LEU A 73 2.59 4.97 6.63
CA LEU A 73 2.22 5.95 5.62
C LEU A 73 0.89 5.58 4.93
N LEU A 74 0.71 4.33 4.55
CA LEU A 74 -0.48 3.85 3.84
C LEU A 74 -1.77 3.97 4.65
N ARG A 75 -1.70 3.98 6.00
CA ARG A 75 -2.87 4.26 6.85
C ARG A 75 -3.48 5.65 6.64
N SER A 76 -2.70 6.60 6.11
CA SER A 76 -3.22 7.93 5.76
C SER A 76 -4.03 7.96 4.46
N ALA A 77 -4.09 6.87 3.71
CA ALA A 77 -4.83 6.79 2.45
C ALA A 77 -6.24 6.22 2.64
N ALA A 78 -7.22 6.75 1.88
CA ALA A 78 -8.59 6.25 1.91
C ALA A 78 -8.67 4.76 1.52
N GLY A 79 -9.58 4.02 2.16
CA GLY A 79 -9.83 2.62 1.84
C GLY A 79 -8.76 1.64 2.27
N ILE A 80 -7.74 2.07 3.02
CA ILE A 80 -6.63 1.21 3.45
C ILE A 80 -6.60 1.04 4.96
N GLU A 81 -6.61 -0.21 5.40
CA GLU A 81 -6.30 -0.63 6.77
C GLU A 81 -5.01 -1.45 6.78
N VAL A 82 -4.31 -1.39 7.91
CA VAL A 82 -3.06 -2.13 8.12
C VAL A 82 -3.17 -2.96 9.39
N ALA A 83 -2.75 -4.23 9.32
CA ALA A 83 -2.48 -5.07 10.47
C ALA A 83 -0.99 -5.45 10.46
N GLN A 84 -0.35 -5.47 11.64
CA GLN A 84 1.07 -5.79 11.79
C GLN A 84 1.28 -6.59 13.08
N ASN A 85 2.14 -7.59 13.01
CA ASN A 85 2.39 -8.54 14.09
C ASN A 85 3.56 -8.06 14.97
N GLY A 86 3.40 -6.91 15.62
CA GLY A 86 4.43 -6.34 16.50
C GLY A 86 5.09 -5.07 15.96
N GLY A 87 6.41 -4.95 16.15
CA GLY A 87 7.22 -3.78 15.82
C GLY A 87 7.60 -3.62 14.35
N PRO A 88 8.45 -2.63 14.02
CA PRO A 88 8.99 -2.44 12.67
C PRO A 88 9.66 -3.70 12.13
N GLY A 89 9.52 -3.96 10.84
CA GLY A 89 10.09 -5.12 10.15
C GLY A 89 9.30 -6.42 10.30
N THR A 90 8.34 -6.50 11.23
CA THR A 90 7.46 -7.67 11.37
C THR A 90 6.36 -7.66 10.30
N ALA A 91 5.83 -8.85 9.98
CA ALA A 91 4.87 -9.05 8.90
C ALA A 91 3.68 -8.07 8.97
N ALA A 92 3.50 -7.30 7.92
CA ALA A 92 2.41 -6.34 7.75
C ALA A 92 1.44 -6.79 6.65
N SER A 93 0.15 -6.62 6.91
CA SER A 93 -0.93 -6.87 5.96
C SER A 93 -1.65 -5.57 5.63
N VAL A 94 -1.90 -5.33 4.34
CA VAL A 94 -2.67 -4.19 3.85
C VAL A 94 -4.01 -4.69 3.33
N PHE A 95 -5.10 -4.13 3.83
CA PHE A 95 -6.46 -4.47 3.42
C PHE A 95 -7.06 -3.28 2.67
N MET A 96 -7.08 -3.35 1.36
CA MET A 96 -7.67 -2.32 0.53
C MET A 96 -9.15 -2.63 0.30
N ARG A 97 -10.05 -1.70 0.71
CA ARG A 97 -11.51 -1.87 0.65
C ARG A 97 -11.98 -3.24 1.18
N GLY A 98 -11.42 -3.67 2.32
CA GLY A 98 -11.75 -4.92 2.97
C GLY A 98 -11.24 -6.19 2.29
N GLY A 99 -10.56 -6.11 1.14
CA GLY A 99 -9.91 -7.24 0.47
C GLY A 99 -8.78 -7.86 1.29
N ASN A 100 -8.31 -9.04 0.92
CA ASN A 100 -7.13 -9.66 1.53
C ASN A 100 -5.85 -8.94 1.11
N SER A 101 -4.77 -9.07 1.89
CA SER A 101 -3.47 -8.49 1.55
C SER A 101 -2.96 -8.98 0.18
N SER A 102 -3.23 -10.25 -0.16
CA SER A 102 -2.90 -10.85 -1.46
C SER A 102 -3.79 -10.36 -2.63
N HIS A 103 -4.81 -9.54 -2.36
CA HIS A 103 -5.66 -8.90 -3.37
C HIS A 103 -5.16 -7.53 -3.80
N THR A 104 -4.04 -7.05 -3.23
CA THR A 104 -3.41 -5.77 -3.56
C THR A 104 -2.09 -6.03 -4.29
N LEU A 105 -2.02 -5.59 -5.53
CA LEU A 105 -0.79 -5.65 -6.30
C LEU A 105 0.14 -4.50 -5.88
N ILE A 106 1.38 -4.82 -5.59
CA ILE A 106 2.41 -3.84 -5.27
C ILE A 106 3.43 -3.78 -6.42
N LEU A 107 3.64 -2.57 -6.91
CA LEU A 107 4.63 -2.29 -7.95
C LEU A 107 5.72 -1.37 -7.39
N LEU A 108 6.95 -1.63 -7.75
CA LEU A 108 8.09 -0.75 -7.52
C LEU A 108 8.65 -0.31 -8.89
N ASP A 109 8.50 0.97 -9.22
CA ASP A 109 8.84 1.52 -10.55
C ASP A 109 8.22 0.74 -11.73
N GLY A 110 6.99 0.22 -11.53
CA GLY A 110 6.27 -0.60 -12.50
C GLY A 110 6.58 -2.10 -12.44
N VAL A 111 7.52 -2.54 -11.62
CA VAL A 111 7.90 -3.94 -11.43
C VAL A 111 7.05 -4.58 -10.35
N ARG A 112 6.46 -5.72 -10.64
CA ARG A 112 5.72 -6.55 -9.69
C ARG A 112 6.66 -7.12 -8.63
N ILE A 113 6.39 -6.87 -7.34
CA ILE A 113 7.20 -7.36 -6.21
C ILE A 113 6.41 -8.24 -5.23
N ASN A 114 5.17 -8.62 -5.56
CA ASN A 114 4.41 -9.59 -4.78
C ASN A 114 5.09 -10.97 -4.82
N SER A 115 5.13 -11.66 -3.68
CA SER A 115 5.60 -13.04 -3.62
C SER A 115 4.63 -13.97 -4.36
N SER A 116 5.08 -14.73 -5.35
CA SER A 116 4.25 -15.74 -6.01
C SER A 116 3.93 -16.95 -5.11
N THR A 117 4.67 -17.11 -4.01
CA THR A 117 4.48 -18.15 -3.01
C THR A 117 3.34 -17.82 -2.05
N LEU A 118 3.27 -16.56 -1.57
CA LEU A 118 2.29 -16.09 -0.58
C LEU A 118 1.21 -15.17 -1.17
N GLY A 119 1.42 -14.61 -2.36
CA GLY A 119 0.53 -13.66 -3.01
C GLY A 119 0.59 -12.23 -2.44
N ALA A 120 1.27 -12.00 -1.32
CA ALA A 120 1.40 -10.71 -0.66
C ALA A 120 2.82 -10.16 -0.78
N THR A 121 2.98 -8.86 -0.56
CA THR A 121 4.29 -8.18 -0.51
C THR A 121 4.65 -7.85 0.94
N ALA A 122 5.89 -8.02 1.30
CA ALA A 122 6.46 -7.61 2.58
C ALA A 122 6.74 -6.09 2.55
N LEU A 123 5.70 -5.29 2.72
CA LEU A 123 5.76 -3.81 2.66
C LEU A 123 6.61 -3.20 3.77
N GLU A 124 6.71 -3.88 4.91
CA GLU A 124 7.53 -3.50 6.06
C GLU A 124 9.03 -3.45 5.78
N ARG A 125 9.47 -3.99 4.63
CA ARG A 125 10.87 -4.01 4.21
C ARG A 125 11.27 -2.81 3.35
N LEU A 126 10.29 -2.07 2.81
CA LEU A 126 10.51 -0.98 1.86
C LEU A 126 10.73 0.34 2.60
N THR A 127 11.85 0.99 2.34
CA THR A 127 12.27 2.24 3.01
C THR A 127 11.68 3.47 2.33
N LEU A 128 11.04 4.34 3.12
CA LEU A 128 10.41 5.56 2.63
C LEU A 128 11.42 6.62 2.15
N GLU A 129 12.64 6.60 2.67
CA GLU A 129 13.72 7.53 2.30
C GLU A 129 14.03 7.49 0.81
N GLN A 130 13.86 6.31 0.19
CA GLN A 130 14.14 6.09 -1.23
C GLN A 130 12.90 6.23 -2.14
N ILE A 131 11.71 6.54 -1.56
CA ILE A 131 10.47 6.69 -2.31
C ILE A 131 10.21 8.17 -2.59
N GLU A 132 9.91 8.50 -3.86
CA GLU A 132 9.52 9.83 -4.31
C GLU A 132 8.02 10.07 -4.16
N ARG A 133 7.20 9.08 -4.55
CA ARG A 133 5.75 9.12 -4.41
C ARG A 133 5.14 7.73 -4.39
N VAL A 134 3.93 7.64 -3.85
CA VAL A 134 3.11 6.44 -3.86
C VAL A 134 1.79 6.74 -4.56
N GLU A 135 1.49 6.00 -5.62
CA GLU A 135 0.20 6.06 -6.31
C GLU A 135 -0.66 4.86 -5.88
N ILE A 136 -1.88 5.12 -5.44
CA ILE A 136 -2.82 4.11 -4.93
C ILE A 136 -4.06 4.14 -5.81
N VAL A 137 -4.30 3.06 -6.54
CA VAL A 137 -5.51 2.86 -7.35
C VAL A 137 -6.38 1.83 -6.65
N ARG A 138 -7.58 2.22 -6.26
CA ARG A 138 -8.52 1.36 -5.54
C ARG A 138 -9.57 0.75 -6.46
N GLY A 139 -10.03 -0.45 -6.10
CA GLY A 139 -11.01 -1.23 -6.84
C GLY A 139 -10.38 -2.20 -7.84
N ASN A 140 -11.22 -2.90 -8.56
CA ASN A 140 -10.80 -3.94 -9.49
C ASN A 140 -10.12 -3.35 -10.73
N VAL A 141 -8.81 -3.51 -10.86
CA VAL A 141 -8.01 -2.98 -11.99
C VAL A 141 -7.17 -4.07 -12.69
N SER A 142 -7.59 -5.34 -12.59
CA SER A 142 -6.91 -6.45 -13.27
C SER A 142 -6.90 -6.31 -14.79
N ALA A 143 -7.85 -5.60 -15.39
CA ALA A 143 -7.83 -5.29 -16.82
C ALA A 143 -6.62 -4.45 -17.24
N LEU A 144 -6.00 -3.73 -16.31
CA LEU A 144 -4.77 -2.98 -16.54
C LEU A 144 -3.53 -3.75 -16.08
N TYR A 145 -3.60 -4.40 -14.91
CA TYR A 145 -2.42 -4.89 -14.21
C TYR A 145 -2.35 -6.43 -14.08
N GLY A 146 -3.39 -7.17 -14.45
CA GLY A 146 -3.47 -8.62 -14.32
C GLY A 146 -3.82 -9.09 -12.92
N SER A 147 -3.35 -10.27 -12.56
CA SER A 147 -3.58 -10.92 -11.26
C SER A 147 -3.21 -10.05 -10.07
N GLU A 148 -3.86 -10.30 -8.91
CA GLU A 148 -3.64 -9.65 -7.61
C GLU A 148 -4.19 -8.21 -7.51
N ALA A 149 -4.61 -7.59 -8.63
CA ALA A 149 -5.19 -6.26 -8.64
C ALA A 149 -6.72 -6.28 -8.41
N ILE A 150 -7.18 -7.05 -7.43
CA ILE A 150 -8.61 -7.15 -7.04
C ILE A 150 -8.99 -5.97 -6.14
N GLY A 151 -8.28 -5.76 -5.02
CA GLY A 151 -8.49 -4.62 -4.12
C GLY A 151 -7.98 -3.33 -4.74
N GLY A 152 -6.94 -3.43 -5.54
CA GLY A 152 -6.29 -2.34 -6.24
C GLY A 152 -4.80 -2.54 -6.44
N VAL A 153 -4.12 -1.44 -6.74
CA VAL A 153 -2.67 -1.38 -6.97
C VAL A 153 -2.06 -0.28 -6.12
N ILE A 154 -0.95 -0.58 -5.47
CA ILE A 154 -0.07 0.41 -4.84
C ILE A 154 1.22 0.44 -5.66
N GLN A 155 1.49 1.56 -6.31
CA GLN A 155 2.69 1.76 -7.10
C GLN A 155 3.63 2.72 -6.40
N LEU A 156 4.83 2.24 -6.09
CA LEU A 156 5.91 2.97 -5.46
C LEU A 156 6.86 3.47 -6.53
N PHE A 157 7.16 4.75 -6.52
CA PHE A 157 8.17 5.34 -7.41
C PHE A 157 9.38 5.70 -6.58
N THR A 158 10.54 5.18 -6.98
CA THR A 158 11.81 5.51 -6.33
C THR A 158 12.28 6.90 -6.74
N ARG A 159 13.12 7.52 -5.89
CA ARG A 159 13.72 8.82 -6.17
C ARG A 159 14.59 8.76 -7.42
N GLN A 160 14.50 9.78 -8.24
CA GLN A 160 15.23 9.93 -9.48
C GLN A 160 16.02 11.25 -9.47
N GLY A 161 17.12 11.31 -10.18
CA GLY A 161 17.91 12.52 -10.32
C GLY A 161 17.16 13.60 -11.10
N GLY A 162 17.34 14.84 -10.69
CA GLY A 162 16.79 16.03 -11.37
C GLY A 162 17.54 17.28 -10.91
N GLY A 163 17.51 18.35 -11.72
CA GLY A 163 18.27 19.57 -11.44
C GLY A 163 19.78 19.39 -11.55
N ALA A 164 20.56 20.31 -10.98
CA ALA A 164 22.01 20.19 -10.88
C ALA A 164 22.40 19.02 -9.95
N PRO A 165 23.50 18.31 -10.23
CA PRO A 165 23.98 17.26 -9.35
C PRO A 165 24.22 17.76 -7.92
N ALA A 166 23.59 17.09 -6.95
CA ALA A 166 23.65 17.52 -5.57
C ALA A 166 23.66 16.31 -4.62
N LEU A 167 24.35 16.46 -3.49
CA LEU A 167 24.37 15.51 -2.39
C LEU A 167 23.27 15.86 -1.40
N GLY A 168 22.49 14.88 -0.97
CA GLY A 168 21.46 15.03 0.05
C GLY A 168 21.56 13.97 1.13
N GLY A 169 20.89 14.17 2.25
CA GLY A 169 20.84 13.15 3.29
C GLY A 169 20.08 13.58 4.53
N SER A 170 19.77 12.60 5.38
CA SER A 170 19.18 12.85 6.69
C SER A 170 19.59 11.80 7.71
N LEU A 171 19.51 12.18 9.00
CA LEU A 171 19.73 11.31 10.14
C LEU A 171 18.60 11.51 11.15
N THR A 172 17.94 10.43 11.53
CA THR A 172 16.85 10.41 12.52
C THR A 172 17.26 9.53 13.69
N THR A 173 17.06 10.03 14.89
CA THR A 173 17.17 9.26 16.14
C THR A 173 15.88 9.33 16.93
N GLY A 174 15.59 8.32 17.75
CA GLY A 174 14.33 8.33 18.51
C GLY A 174 14.16 7.17 19.47
N SER A 175 12.94 7.09 20.00
CA SER A 175 12.52 6.08 20.95
C SER A 175 12.80 4.66 20.46
N ARG A 176 12.91 3.72 21.40
CA ARG A 176 13.19 2.28 21.15
C ARG A 176 14.54 2.04 20.47
N GLY A 177 15.55 2.88 20.76
CA GLY A 177 16.87 2.77 20.13
C GLY A 177 16.85 2.96 18.61
N THR A 178 15.87 3.73 18.10
CA THR A 178 15.74 3.95 16.65
C THR A 178 16.83 4.87 16.14
N LEU A 179 17.51 4.44 15.09
CA LEU A 179 18.45 5.21 14.29
C LEU A 179 18.17 4.93 12.81
N SER A 180 17.86 5.96 12.04
CA SER A 180 17.63 5.86 10.59
C SER A 180 18.40 6.96 9.88
N GLY A 181 18.90 6.67 8.68
CA GLY A 181 19.61 7.68 7.89
C GLY A 181 19.60 7.33 6.41
N ASN A 182 19.75 8.37 5.60
CA ASN A 182 19.99 8.23 4.18
C ASN A 182 21.08 9.19 3.70
N LEU A 183 21.75 8.77 2.65
CA LEU A 183 22.66 9.58 1.86
C LEU A 183 22.34 9.36 0.39
N ASP A 184 22.24 10.42 -0.36
CA ASP A 184 21.90 10.34 -1.78
C ASP A 184 22.67 11.38 -2.61
N TYR A 185 22.98 11.00 -3.84
CA TYR A 185 23.59 11.87 -4.84
C TYR A 185 22.87 11.69 -6.16
N GLY A 186 22.44 12.77 -6.78
CA GLY A 186 21.73 12.69 -8.05
C GLY A 186 21.59 14.03 -8.72
N GLY A 187 21.24 13.98 -10.01
CA GLY A 187 21.08 15.18 -10.81
C GLY A 187 20.95 14.88 -12.30
N LYS A 188 21.12 15.94 -13.09
CA LYS A 188 21.13 15.88 -14.55
C LYS A 188 22.42 16.55 -15.08
N VAL A 189 23.13 15.84 -15.96
CA VAL A 189 24.29 16.34 -16.70
C VAL A 189 24.05 16.11 -18.18
N GLY A 190 23.91 17.17 -18.96
CA GLY A 190 23.50 17.07 -20.36
C GLY A 190 22.15 16.35 -20.49
N ASP A 191 22.11 15.30 -21.27
CA ASP A 191 20.91 14.49 -21.51
C ASP A 191 20.80 13.28 -20.56
N THR A 192 21.73 13.13 -19.62
CA THR A 192 21.75 12.04 -18.64
C THR A 192 21.24 12.49 -17.28
N ARG A 193 20.24 11.79 -16.75
CA ARG A 193 19.80 11.86 -15.35
C ARG A 193 20.34 10.65 -14.60
N PHE A 194 20.77 10.85 -13.39
CA PHE A 194 21.25 9.78 -12.53
C PHE A 194 20.90 10.05 -11.06
N TYR A 195 20.78 8.97 -10.31
CA TYR A 195 20.55 9.00 -8.87
C TYR A 195 21.15 7.75 -8.24
N ILE A 196 21.81 7.90 -7.10
CA ILE A 196 22.20 6.82 -6.21
C ILE A 196 21.85 7.22 -4.78
N GLY A 197 21.20 6.32 -4.05
CA GLY A 197 20.81 6.54 -2.66
C GLY A 197 21.09 5.30 -1.83
N LEU A 198 21.55 5.55 -0.60
CA LEU A 198 21.75 4.56 0.45
C LEU A 198 20.85 4.94 1.62
N ALA A 199 20.18 3.97 2.22
CA ALA A 199 19.43 4.17 3.44
C ALA A 199 19.69 3.04 4.42
N GLY A 200 19.70 3.39 5.71
CA GLY A 200 19.83 2.45 6.81
C GLY A 200 18.78 2.72 7.87
N PHE A 201 18.24 1.66 8.46
CA PHE A 201 17.31 1.73 9.58
C PHE A 201 17.70 0.70 10.65
N HIS A 202 17.66 1.10 11.90
CA HIS A 202 17.86 0.24 13.07
C HIS A 202 16.88 0.63 14.17
N THR A 203 16.33 -0.37 14.87
CA THR A 203 15.60 -0.18 16.13
C THR A 203 15.80 -1.40 17.03
N SER A 204 15.92 -1.18 18.33
CA SER A 204 15.88 -2.27 19.31
C SER A 204 14.49 -2.88 19.46
N GLY A 205 13.44 -2.19 18.98
CA GLY A 205 12.06 -2.70 19.03
C GLY A 205 11.46 -2.78 20.44
N PHE A 206 10.60 -3.76 20.60
CA PHE A 206 9.92 -4.16 21.85
C PHE A 206 9.45 -5.61 21.66
N SER A 207 9.16 -6.36 22.75
CA SER A 207 8.62 -7.73 22.65
C SER A 207 7.29 -7.74 21.87
N ALA A 208 7.22 -8.49 20.79
CA ALA A 208 6.10 -8.46 19.84
C ALA A 208 4.83 -9.06 20.43
N ILE A 209 4.94 -10.14 21.23
CA ILE A 209 3.77 -10.80 21.81
C ILE A 209 3.43 -10.22 23.19
N ASN A 210 2.14 -10.01 23.42
CA ASN A 210 1.64 -9.58 24.73
C ASN A 210 1.44 -10.78 25.66
N PRO A 211 2.24 -10.92 26.74
CA PRO A 211 2.13 -12.03 27.67
C PRO A 211 0.81 -12.03 28.46
N ASP A 212 0.13 -10.89 28.54
CA ASP A 212 -1.13 -10.76 29.28
C ASP A 212 -2.36 -11.19 28.47
N THR A 213 -2.18 -11.67 27.23
CA THR A 213 -3.27 -12.12 26.37
C THR A 213 -3.98 -13.32 26.97
N ASN A 214 -3.23 -14.37 27.35
CA ASN A 214 -3.73 -15.55 28.04
C ASN A 214 -2.55 -16.38 28.64
N ALA A 215 -2.86 -17.46 29.36
CA ALA A 215 -1.84 -18.31 30.00
C ALA A 215 -0.91 -18.98 28.99
N ALA A 216 -1.41 -19.38 27.81
CA ALA A 216 -0.59 -20.03 26.77
C ALA A 216 0.43 -19.04 26.18
N THR A 217 0.03 -17.81 25.84
CA THR A 217 0.97 -16.78 25.37
C THR A 217 2.00 -16.42 26.42
N ARG A 218 1.60 -16.32 27.70
CA ARG A 218 2.54 -16.06 28.82
C ARG A 218 3.60 -17.15 28.95
N ALA A 219 3.25 -18.40 28.72
CA ALA A 219 4.17 -19.53 28.78
C ALA A 219 5.09 -19.64 27.55
N ALA A 220 4.70 -19.04 26.42
CA ALA A 220 5.42 -19.14 25.14
C ALA A 220 6.30 -17.92 24.80
N VAL A 221 6.01 -16.77 25.39
CA VAL A 221 6.68 -15.48 25.04
C VAL A 221 8.15 -15.49 25.48
N ASN A 222 9.03 -15.14 24.56
CA ASN A 222 10.36 -14.65 24.85
C ASN A 222 10.25 -13.16 25.23
N PRO A 223 10.64 -12.72 26.43
CA PRO A 223 10.44 -11.34 26.87
C PRO A 223 11.49 -10.34 26.33
N ASP A 224 12.32 -10.76 25.37
CA ASP A 224 13.32 -9.90 24.76
C ASP A 224 12.68 -8.85 23.83
N ASN A 225 13.51 -7.94 23.32
CA ASN A 225 13.06 -6.95 22.35
C ASN A 225 13.24 -7.49 20.92
N ASP A 226 12.16 -7.44 20.13
CA ASP A 226 12.18 -7.79 18.72
C ASP A 226 12.73 -6.64 17.88
N GLY A 227 14.03 -6.64 17.70
CA GLY A 227 14.76 -5.63 16.95
C GLY A 227 14.63 -5.82 15.45
N TYR A 228 14.84 -4.71 14.72
CA TYR A 228 14.88 -4.70 13.26
C TYR A 228 16.03 -3.85 12.74
N ARG A 229 16.71 -4.32 11.71
CA ARG A 229 17.65 -3.53 10.93
C ARG A 229 17.43 -3.74 9.44
N ASN A 230 17.64 -2.68 8.65
CA ASN A 230 17.47 -2.69 7.21
C ASN A 230 18.52 -1.80 6.55
N THR A 231 18.97 -2.20 5.38
CA THR A 231 19.82 -1.40 4.50
C THR A 231 19.25 -1.43 3.09
N THR A 232 19.14 -0.28 2.46
CA THR A 232 18.55 -0.13 1.11
C THR A 232 19.51 0.62 0.20
N VAL A 233 19.63 0.13 -1.02
CA VAL A 233 20.32 0.79 -2.15
C VAL A 233 19.29 1.07 -3.23
N ASN A 234 19.28 2.29 -3.75
CA ASN A 234 18.52 2.68 -4.94
C ASN A 234 19.47 3.36 -5.92
N ALA A 235 19.49 2.90 -7.16
CA ALA A 235 20.28 3.52 -8.22
C ALA A 235 19.48 3.55 -9.50
N ASN A 236 19.50 4.69 -10.19
CA ASN A 236 18.89 4.80 -11.51
C ASN A 236 19.70 5.73 -12.42
N VAL A 237 19.64 5.43 -13.70
CA VAL A 237 20.21 6.26 -14.76
C VAL A 237 19.27 6.24 -15.95
N SER A 238 19.06 7.39 -16.57
CA SER A 238 18.37 7.51 -17.85
C SER A 238 19.10 8.48 -18.76
N HIS A 239 19.07 8.20 -20.05
CA HIS A 239 19.73 9.00 -21.07
C HIS A 239 18.77 9.26 -22.25
N LEU A 240 18.62 10.53 -22.61
CA LEU A 240 17.94 10.92 -23.83
C LEU A 240 18.92 10.76 -25.00
N ILE A 241 18.75 9.69 -25.79
CA ILE A 241 19.54 9.50 -27.02
C ILE A 241 19.25 10.65 -28.01
N ASN A 242 18.01 11.10 -28.01
CA ASN A 242 17.52 12.28 -28.71
C ASN A 242 16.16 12.70 -28.10
N PRO A 243 15.56 13.85 -28.50
CA PRO A 243 14.29 14.32 -27.89
C PRO A 243 13.10 13.34 -27.97
N ARG A 244 13.20 12.26 -28.78
CA ARG A 244 12.13 11.27 -28.98
C ARG A 244 12.43 9.93 -28.30
N ASN A 245 13.68 9.65 -27.90
CA ASN A 245 14.10 8.35 -27.42
C ASN A 245 14.88 8.44 -26.12
N GLU A 246 14.39 7.77 -25.08
CA GLU A 246 15.00 7.65 -23.75
C GLU A 246 15.27 6.18 -23.46
N VAL A 247 16.44 5.87 -22.94
CA VAL A 247 16.79 4.56 -22.36
C VAL A 247 17.13 4.74 -20.88
N GLY A 248 16.88 3.70 -20.09
CA GLY A 248 17.23 3.80 -18.66
C GLY A 248 17.33 2.45 -17.97
N LEU A 249 18.04 2.50 -16.84
CA LEU A 249 18.23 1.39 -15.92
C LEU A 249 17.82 1.83 -14.52
N ARG A 250 17.21 0.92 -13.74
CA ARG A 250 16.87 1.12 -12.33
C ARG A 250 17.24 -0.13 -11.55
N LEU A 251 17.79 0.09 -10.38
CA LEU A 251 18.13 -0.93 -9.40
C LEU A 251 17.59 -0.50 -8.04
N TYR A 252 16.93 -1.41 -7.36
CA TYR A 252 16.54 -1.26 -5.97
C TYR A 252 16.86 -2.56 -5.24
N GLU A 253 17.49 -2.47 -4.10
CA GLU A 253 17.75 -3.61 -3.24
C GLU A 253 17.61 -3.20 -1.77
N THR A 254 16.86 -4.00 -1.01
CA THR A 254 16.76 -3.86 0.45
C THR A 254 17.07 -5.19 1.11
N ARG A 255 17.84 -5.13 2.20
CA ARG A 255 18.21 -6.28 3.02
C ARG A 255 17.92 -5.97 4.48
N GLY A 256 17.19 -6.85 5.14
CA GLY A 256 16.80 -6.69 6.52
C GLY A 256 17.06 -7.91 7.38
N LEU A 257 17.13 -7.70 8.68
CA LEU A 257 17.10 -8.72 9.71
C LEU A 257 16.05 -8.32 10.73
N VAL A 258 15.09 -9.18 10.99
CA VAL A 258 14.02 -9.00 11.97
C VAL A 258 14.04 -10.13 12.98
N ASN A 259 13.95 -9.77 14.26
CA ASN A 259 13.62 -10.70 15.33
C ASN A 259 12.10 -10.70 15.51
N PHE A 260 11.53 -11.81 15.92
CA PHE A 260 10.10 -11.92 16.15
C PHE A 260 9.77 -13.06 17.09
N ASP A 261 8.60 -12.98 17.73
CA ASP A 261 8.07 -14.03 18.60
C ASP A 261 7.06 -14.91 17.88
N SER A 262 6.91 -16.14 18.37
CA SER A 262 5.84 -17.07 17.99
C SER A 262 5.00 -17.45 19.20
N ALA A 263 3.68 -17.37 19.07
CA ALA A 263 2.73 -17.77 20.11
C ALA A 263 2.77 -19.28 20.46
N PHE A 264 3.51 -20.08 19.69
CA PHE A 264 3.67 -21.52 19.86
C PHE A 264 5.11 -21.93 20.23
N ALA A 265 5.95 -20.96 20.61
CA ALA A 265 7.34 -21.17 20.99
C ALA A 265 7.50 -21.38 22.50
N THR A 266 8.74 -21.37 22.98
CA THR A 266 9.10 -21.34 24.40
C THR A 266 9.77 -20.00 24.72
N PRO A 267 9.83 -19.56 26.01
CA PRO A 267 10.44 -18.29 26.38
C PRO A 267 11.93 -18.13 26.03
N THR A 268 12.61 -19.21 25.68
CA THR A 268 14.00 -19.22 25.28
C THR A 268 14.22 -19.37 23.77
N THR A 269 13.12 -19.37 22.99
CA THR A 269 13.19 -19.57 21.55
C THR A 269 13.47 -18.24 20.85
N ALA A 270 14.57 -18.15 20.12
CA ALA A 270 14.93 -16.99 19.30
C ALA A 270 14.55 -17.25 17.84
N HIS A 271 13.58 -16.49 17.33
CA HIS A 271 13.22 -16.50 15.93
C HIS A 271 13.86 -15.30 15.21
N GLN A 272 14.45 -15.54 14.07
CA GLN A 272 15.09 -14.51 13.25
C GLN A 272 14.80 -14.77 11.78
N THR A 273 14.57 -13.70 11.02
CA THR A 273 14.47 -13.78 9.56
C THR A 273 15.37 -12.77 8.90
N ARG A 274 16.23 -13.25 7.98
CA ARG A 274 16.98 -12.42 7.05
C ARG A 274 16.19 -12.29 5.77
N ASN A 275 15.90 -11.06 5.38
CA ASN A 275 15.05 -10.76 4.25
C ASN A 275 15.82 -9.97 3.19
N SER A 276 15.53 -10.23 1.91
CA SER A 276 15.97 -9.36 0.83
C SER A 276 14.87 -9.20 -0.21
N THR A 277 14.72 -8.00 -0.73
CA THR A 277 13.88 -7.71 -1.89
C THR A 277 14.69 -6.90 -2.87
N SER A 278 14.81 -7.36 -4.12
CA SER A 278 15.53 -6.66 -5.18
C SER A 278 14.66 -6.49 -6.42
N SER A 279 14.87 -5.38 -7.14
CA SER A 279 14.23 -5.07 -8.40
C SER A 279 15.26 -4.47 -9.37
N PHE A 280 15.27 -4.98 -10.58
CA PHE A 280 16.04 -4.45 -11.70
C PHE A 280 15.11 -4.15 -12.86
N THR A 281 15.30 -3.02 -13.52
CA THR A 281 14.54 -2.62 -14.71
C THR A 281 15.47 -2.03 -15.76
N ALA A 282 15.32 -2.48 -17.00
CA ALA A 282 15.85 -1.82 -18.17
C ALA A 282 14.68 -1.42 -19.09
N TYR A 283 14.68 -0.19 -19.58
CA TYR A 283 13.58 0.27 -20.41
C TYR A 283 14.06 1.14 -21.58
N SER A 284 13.23 1.17 -22.63
CA SER A 284 13.34 2.10 -23.75
C SER A 284 11.98 2.74 -23.99
N LYS A 285 11.91 4.07 -23.95
CA LYS A 285 10.74 4.87 -24.27
C LYS A 285 10.98 5.59 -25.59
N ASN A 286 10.10 5.35 -26.55
CA ASN A 286 10.29 5.81 -27.92
C ASN A 286 9.04 6.54 -28.41
N ARG A 287 9.19 7.76 -28.89
CA ARG A 287 8.16 8.50 -29.63
C ARG A 287 8.31 8.18 -31.11
N ILE A 288 7.66 7.10 -31.55
CA ILE A 288 7.76 6.61 -32.94
C ILE A 288 7.21 7.66 -33.91
N LEU A 289 6.01 8.16 -33.60
CA LEU A 289 5.36 9.29 -34.25
C LEU A 289 4.90 10.28 -33.17
N ASP A 290 4.50 11.48 -33.54
CA ASP A 290 3.99 12.45 -32.56
C ASP A 290 2.74 11.92 -31.82
N ALA A 291 1.93 11.13 -32.52
CA ALA A 291 0.75 10.47 -31.98
C ALA A 291 1.03 9.09 -31.39
N TRP A 292 2.23 8.52 -31.53
CA TRP A 292 2.52 7.14 -31.08
C TRP A 292 3.76 7.07 -30.20
N ARG A 293 3.54 6.71 -28.93
CA ARG A 293 4.59 6.38 -27.95
C ARG A 293 4.64 4.88 -27.71
N SER A 294 5.83 4.30 -27.75
CA SER A 294 6.09 2.89 -27.50
C SER A 294 7.10 2.74 -26.37
N THR A 295 6.79 1.89 -25.39
CA THR A 295 7.68 1.61 -24.25
C THR A 295 7.92 0.11 -24.18
N LEU A 296 9.20 -0.29 -24.21
CA LEU A 296 9.64 -1.65 -23.96
C LEU A 296 10.35 -1.68 -22.61
N THR A 297 9.94 -2.61 -21.74
CA THR A 297 10.50 -2.75 -20.39
C THR A 297 10.83 -4.21 -20.12
N PHE A 298 12.07 -4.49 -19.75
CA PHE A 298 12.48 -5.73 -19.12
C PHE A 298 12.67 -5.49 -17.64
N SER A 299 12.11 -6.37 -16.80
CA SER A 299 12.28 -6.28 -15.35
C SER A 299 12.51 -7.64 -14.71
N LYS A 300 13.24 -7.64 -13.60
CA LYS A 300 13.44 -8.78 -12.73
C LYS A 300 13.22 -8.35 -11.29
N SER A 301 12.45 -9.13 -10.52
CA SER A 301 12.33 -8.98 -9.07
C SER A 301 12.65 -10.27 -8.37
N VAL A 302 13.27 -10.16 -7.19
CA VAL A 302 13.54 -11.29 -6.31
C VAL A 302 13.11 -10.90 -4.90
N ASP A 303 12.31 -11.76 -4.26
CA ASP A 303 11.99 -11.70 -2.84
C ASP A 303 12.52 -12.96 -2.17
N SER A 304 13.28 -12.82 -1.08
CA SER A 304 13.91 -13.93 -0.37
C SER A 304 13.81 -13.75 1.13
N SER A 305 13.65 -14.85 1.83
CA SER A 305 13.49 -14.92 3.28
C SER A 305 14.17 -16.17 3.81
N ASP A 306 15.22 -15.99 4.62
CA ASP A 306 15.95 -17.05 5.32
C ASP A 306 15.56 -17.02 6.80
N GLN A 307 14.96 -18.08 7.30
CA GLN A 307 14.53 -18.20 8.68
C GLN A 307 15.54 -19.00 9.51
N THR A 308 15.76 -18.55 10.73
CA THR A 308 16.54 -19.30 11.72
C THR A 308 15.77 -19.45 13.02
N LEU A 309 15.91 -20.59 13.65
CA LEU A 309 15.38 -20.94 14.97
C LEU A 309 16.59 -21.20 15.88
N ASN A 310 16.70 -20.46 16.98
CA ASN A 310 17.86 -20.53 17.88
C ASN A 310 19.21 -20.47 17.11
N PHE A 311 19.29 -19.53 16.15
CA PHE A 311 20.44 -19.28 15.27
C PHE A 311 20.81 -20.44 14.32
N LYS A 312 20.00 -21.51 14.25
CA LYS A 312 20.13 -22.59 13.27
C LYS A 312 19.17 -22.36 12.12
N TRP A 313 19.58 -22.72 10.92
CA TRP A 313 18.73 -22.64 9.73
C TRP A 313 17.44 -23.46 9.93
N ASP A 314 16.29 -22.87 9.61
CA ASP A 314 14.96 -23.47 9.75
C ASP A 314 14.20 -23.51 8.44
N GLY A 315 14.40 -22.52 7.55
CA GLY A 315 13.76 -22.50 6.24
C GLY A 315 14.21 -21.38 5.33
N HIS A 316 13.93 -21.57 4.05
CA HIS A 316 14.20 -20.60 2.98
C HIS A 316 12.99 -20.51 2.04
N ILE A 317 12.59 -19.27 1.70
CA ILE A 317 11.59 -19.01 0.67
C ILE A 317 12.16 -17.96 -0.26
N ARG A 318 12.12 -18.23 -1.57
CA ARG A 318 12.55 -17.31 -2.61
C ARG A 318 11.56 -17.28 -3.77
N THR A 319 11.25 -16.11 -4.24
CA THR A 319 10.49 -15.87 -5.48
C THR A 319 11.36 -15.09 -6.46
N ASP A 320 11.55 -15.60 -7.68
CA ASP A 320 12.20 -14.94 -8.83
C ASP A 320 11.15 -14.69 -9.91
N GLN A 321 11.01 -13.43 -10.32
CA GLN A 321 10.08 -13.04 -11.38
C GLN A 321 10.83 -12.27 -12.47
N ARG A 322 10.56 -12.59 -13.74
CA ARG A 322 11.10 -11.90 -14.91
C ARG A 322 9.95 -11.52 -15.82
N GLN A 323 9.87 -10.26 -16.18
CA GLN A 323 8.80 -9.73 -17.00
C GLN A 323 9.35 -8.92 -18.16
N LEU A 324 8.79 -9.16 -19.33
CA LEU A 324 8.94 -8.32 -20.51
C LEU A 324 7.59 -7.69 -20.82
N THR A 325 7.54 -6.37 -20.90
CA THR A 325 6.33 -5.59 -21.20
C THR A 325 6.58 -4.72 -22.41
N TRP A 326 5.68 -4.78 -23.38
CA TRP A 326 5.64 -3.86 -24.51
C TRP A 326 4.31 -3.13 -24.51
N GLN A 327 4.37 -1.81 -24.33
CA GLN A 327 3.20 -0.93 -24.22
C GLN A 327 3.26 0.13 -25.32
N ASN A 328 2.11 0.40 -25.94
CA ASN A 328 1.94 1.40 -26.98
C ASN A 328 0.76 2.30 -26.65
N GLU A 329 0.99 3.60 -26.67
CA GLU A 329 -0.02 4.63 -26.55
C GLU A 329 -0.15 5.36 -27.87
N ILE A 330 -1.36 5.38 -28.44
CA ILE A 330 -1.65 5.99 -29.73
C ILE A 330 -2.72 7.05 -29.51
N ALA A 331 -2.38 8.31 -29.74
CA ALA A 331 -3.35 9.41 -29.74
C ALA A 331 -4.11 9.38 -31.08
N LEU A 332 -5.38 8.96 -31.04
CA LEU A 332 -6.25 8.92 -32.23
C LEU A 332 -6.79 10.30 -32.55
N ALA A 333 -6.97 11.13 -31.54
CA ALA A 333 -7.37 12.53 -31.59
C ALA A 333 -6.87 13.24 -30.31
N PRO A 334 -6.95 14.56 -30.17
CA PRO A 334 -6.47 15.27 -28.97
C PRO A 334 -7.01 14.74 -27.65
N THR A 335 -8.26 14.25 -27.62
CA THR A 335 -8.93 13.72 -26.43
C THR A 335 -9.14 12.21 -26.48
N HIS A 336 -8.65 11.49 -27.51
CA HIS A 336 -8.89 10.05 -27.71
C HIS A 336 -7.58 9.30 -27.78
N LYS A 337 -7.41 8.30 -26.91
CA LYS A 337 -6.18 7.48 -26.81
C LYS A 337 -6.51 6.01 -26.89
N LEU A 338 -5.68 5.27 -27.60
CA LEU A 338 -5.66 3.80 -27.63
C LEU A 338 -4.40 3.33 -26.89
N LEU A 339 -4.57 2.39 -25.99
CA LEU A 339 -3.52 1.69 -25.26
C LEU A 339 -3.48 0.23 -25.73
N LEU A 340 -2.34 -0.23 -26.21
CA LEU A 340 -2.13 -1.63 -26.56
C LEU A 340 -0.91 -2.17 -25.81
N GLY A 341 -1.00 -3.38 -25.27
CA GLY A 341 0.09 -3.99 -24.55
C GLY A 341 0.18 -5.50 -24.71
N ALA A 342 1.41 -5.98 -24.63
CA ALA A 342 1.74 -7.40 -24.54
C ALA A 342 2.74 -7.61 -23.40
N GLU A 343 2.56 -8.68 -22.63
CA GLU A 343 3.41 -9.01 -21.48
C GLU A 343 3.75 -10.50 -21.47
N SER A 344 4.98 -10.80 -21.08
CA SER A 344 5.44 -12.15 -20.76
C SER A 344 6.04 -12.12 -19.36
N LEU A 345 5.49 -12.92 -18.45
CA LEU A 345 5.94 -13.02 -17.06
C LEU A 345 6.29 -14.47 -16.75
N SER A 346 7.51 -14.68 -16.25
CA SER A 346 7.99 -15.94 -15.70
C SER A 346 8.09 -15.82 -14.18
N GLN A 347 7.48 -16.73 -13.46
CA GLN A 347 7.55 -16.82 -12.01
C GLN A 347 8.17 -18.16 -11.61
N ARG A 348 9.11 -18.15 -10.67
CA ARG A 348 9.71 -19.32 -10.06
C ARG A 348 9.77 -19.12 -8.56
N ALA A 349 9.55 -20.17 -7.80
CA ALA A 349 9.76 -20.14 -6.36
C ALA A 349 10.62 -21.31 -5.91
N GLU A 350 11.32 -21.08 -4.82
CA GLU A 350 12.05 -22.08 -4.04
C GLU A 350 11.50 -21.98 -2.63
N SER A 351 11.04 -23.09 -2.09
CA SER A 351 10.58 -23.19 -0.69
C SER A 351 11.19 -24.42 -0.08
N GLU A 352 12.02 -24.20 0.92
CA GLU A 352 12.73 -25.26 1.64
C GLU A 352 12.56 -25.07 3.15
N SER A 353 12.35 -26.15 3.83
CA SER A 353 12.37 -26.24 5.29
C SER A 353 13.05 -27.54 5.71
N THR A 354 13.20 -27.74 7.01
CA THR A 354 13.73 -29.00 7.57
C THR A 354 12.90 -30.23 7.17
N THR A 355 11.62 -30.06 6.79
CA THR A 355 10.68 -31.14 6.52
C THR A 355 10.09 -31.15 5.12
N SER A 356 10.26 -30.10 4.32
CA SER A 356 9.62 -29.98 3.01
C SER A 356 10.43 -29.18 2.02
N ARG A 357 10.32 -29.55 0.73
CA ARG A 357 10.94 -28.81 -0.39
C ARG A 357 10.03 -28.84 -1.60
N PHE A 358 9.87 -27.69 -2.29
CA PHE A 358 9.21 -27.65 -3.59
C PHE A 358 9.71 -26.43 -4.42
N TYR A 359 9.72 -26.59 -5.76
CA TYR A 359 10.33 -25.64 -6.72
C TYR A 359 9.37 -25.37 -7.88
N PRO A 360 8.24 -24.72 -7.66
CA PRO A 360 7.26 -24.49 -8.70
C PRO A 360 7.70 -23.39 -9.67
N ALA A 361 7.19 -23.48 -10.91
CA ALA A 361 7.37 -22.46 -11.92
C ALA A 361 6.09 -22.25 -12.72
N ARG A 362 5.90 -21.03 -13.23
CA ARG A 362 4.73 -20.60 -13.99
C ARG A 362 5.16 -19.65 -15.10
N GLN A 363 4.51 -19.76 -16.26
CA GLN A 363 4.61 -18.82 -17.37
C GLN A 363 3.25 -18.17 -17.61
N ILE A 364 3.27 -16.87 -17.87
CA ILE A 364 2.07 -16.08 -18.10
C ILE A 364 2.31 -15.22 -19.34
N GLY A 365 1.43 -15.35 -20.33
CA GLY A 365 1.37 -14.48 -21.50
C GLY A 365 0.11 -13.63 -21.43
N SER A 366 0.22 -12.33 -21.66
CA SER A 366 -0.92 -11.42 -21.56
C SER A 366 -0.98 -10.45 -22.71
N VAL A 367 -2.20 -10.12 -23.13
CA VAL A 367 -2.48 -9.03 -24.07
C VAL A 367 -3.53 -8.12 -23.49
N LEU A 368 -3.39 -6.83 -23.71
CA LEU A 368 -4.34 -5.82 -23.23
C LEU A 368 -4.62 -4.80 -24.35
N ALA A 369 -5.86 -4.32 -24.37
CA ALA A 369 -6.30 -3.21 -25.19
C ALA A 369 -7.14 -2.25 -24.33
N GLY A 370 -6.87 -0.97 -24.44
CA GLY A 370 -7.56 0.08 -23.71
C GLY A 370 -7.92 1.24 -24.64
N TYR A 371 -9.09 1.81 -24.43
CA TYR A 371 -9.50 3.04 -25.06
C TYR A 371 -9.94 4.03 -24.00
N SER A 372 -9.50 5.27 -24.09
CA SER A 372 -9.96 6.38 -23.27
C SER A 372 -10.23 7.59 -24.17
N GLY A 373 -11.27 8.32 -23.84
CA GLY A 373 -11.60 9.50 -24.61
C GLY A 373 -12.64 10.37 -23.93
N SER A 374 -12.83 11.59 -24.47
CA SER A 374 -13.89 12.49 -24.05
C SER A 374 -14.58 13.12 -25.26
N VAL A 375 -15.90 13.26 -25.13
CA VAL A 375 -16.76 13.97 -26.08
C VAL A 375 -17.57 14.98 -25.27
N GLU A 376 -17.38 16.26 -25.57
CA GLU A 376 -17.98 17.36 -24.81
C GLU A 376 -17.71 17.22 -23.29
N ARG A 377 -18.74 16.93 -22.49
CA ARG A 377 -18.70 16.77 -21.04
C ARG A 377 -18.58 15.33 -20.58
N ALA A 378 -18.66 14.37 -21.49
CA ALA A 378 -18.60 12.96 -21.17
C ALA A 378 -17.20 12.39 -21.40
N GLU A 379 -16.71 11.60 -20.45
CA GLU A 379 -15.43 10.91 -20.46
C GLU A 379 -15.68 9.39 -20.43
N PHE A 380 -14.85 8.62 -21.15
CA PHE A 380 -14.99 7.17 -21.24
C PHE A 380 -13.65 6.48 -21.11
N GLN A 381 -13.66 5.33 -20.45
CA GLN A 381 -12.53 4.42 -20.40
C GLN A 381 -12.99 2.98 -20.49
N LEU A 382 -12.43 2.21 -21.42
CA LEU A 382 -12.64 0.76 -21.56
C LEU A 382 -11.28 0.09 -21.65
N ASN A 383 -11.03 -0.90 -20.79
CA ASN A 383 -9.85 -1.74 -20.86
C ASN A 383 -10.27 -3.20 -20.83
N LEU A 384 -9.65 -3.99 -21.72
CA LEU A 384 -9.83 -5.42 -21.84
C LEU A 384 -8.48 -6.11 -21.74
N ARG A 385 -8.42 -7.23 -21.03
CA ARG A 385 -7.21 -8.02 -20.87
C ARG A 385 -7.50 -9.51 -20.94
N ASN A 386 -6.65 -10.25 -21.61
CA ASN A 386 -6.60 -11.71 -21.60
C ASN A 386 -5.25 -12.16 -21.05
N ASP A 387 -5.28 -13.00 -20.03
CA ASP A 387 -4.11 -13.63 -19.41
C ASP A 387 -4.16 -15.14 -19.65
N ARG A 388 -3.05 -15.72 -20.13
CA ARG A 388 -2.88 -17.15 -20.30
C ARG A 388 -1.81 -17.67 -19.37
N TYR A 389 -2.22 -18.48 -18.41
CA TYR A 389 -1.39 -19.12 -17.41
C TYR A 389 -1.05 -20.55 -17.84
N SER A 390 0.17 -21.01 -17.53
CA SER A 390 0.61 -22.38 -17.86
C SER A 390 -0.03 -23.45 -16.98
N ASP A 391 -0.55 -23.07 -15.79
CA ASP A 391 -1.07 -23.98 -14.77
C ASP A 391 -2.60 -24.07 -14.70
N PHE A 392 -3.34 -22.98 -14.93
CA PHE A 392 -4.82 -23.02 -14.85
C PHE A 392 -5.55 -22.48 -16.11
N GLY A 393 -4.81 -22.10 -17.15
CA GLY A 393 -5.42 -21.73 -18.42
C GLY A 393 -5.66 -20.22 -18.58
N ARG A 394 -6.84 -19.81 -19.09
CA ARG A 394 -7.13 -18.43 -19.50
C ARG A 394 -8.07 -17.71 -18.55
N THR A 395 -7.82 -16.42 -18.37
CA THR A 395 -8.70 -15.52 -17.63
C THR A 395 -8.84 -14.19 -18.37
N ASN A 396 -10.09 -13.69 -18.44
CA ASN A 396 -10.39 -12.38 -19.02
C ASN A 396 -10.78 -11.41 -17.90
N SER A 397 -10.39 -10.15 -18.04
CA SER A 397 -10.82 -9.07 -17.18
C SER A 397 -11.15 -7.83 -18.00
N TYR A 398 -12.10 -7.03 -17.49
CA TYR A 398 -12.44 -5.75 -18.07
C TYR A 398 -12.59 -4.66 -17.00
N PHE A 399 -12.38 -3.43 -17.43
CA PHE A 399 -12.64 -2.20 -16.70
C PHE A 399 -13.39 -1.25 -17.63
N ALA A 400 -14.58 -0.85 -17.26
CA ALA A 400 -15.38 0.11 -18.00
C ALA A 400 -15.80 1.23 -17.05
N ALA A 401 -15.53 2.49 -17.43
CA ALA A 401 -15.86 3.66 -16.64
C ALA A 401 -16.38 4.79 -17.54
N ALA A 402 -17.29 5.58 -16.99
CA ALA A 402 -17.80 6.80 -17.60
C ALA A 402 -17.79 7.93 -16.57
N GLY A 403 -17.42 9.11 -17.02
CA GLY A 403 -17.49 10.37 -16.27
C GLY A 403 -18.38 11.37 -16.97
N TYR A 404 -19.06 12.23 -16.23
CA TYR A 404 -19.82 13.35 -16.76
C TYR A 404 -19.56 14.62 -15.97
N ASN A 405 -19.02 15.62 -16.64
CA ASN A 405 -18.70 16.92 -16.06
C ASN A 405 -19.94 17.82 -16.10
N PHE A 406 -20.65 17.97 -14.97
CA PHE A 406 -21.80 18.89 -14.87
C PHE A 406 -21.36 20.33 -15.02
N THR A 407 -20.23 20.66 -14.41
CA THR A 407 -19.51 21.93 -14.52
C THR A 407 -18.01 21.65 -14.70
N ASN A 408 -17.19 22.68 -14.80
CA ASN A 408 -15.74 22.52 -14.83
C ASN A 408 -15.16 21.96 -13.51
N GLU A 409 -15.92 22.01 -12.43
CA GLU A 409 -15.49 21.61 -11.09
C GLU A 409 -16.12 20.28 -10.65
N TRP A 410 -17.34 19.96 -11.09
CA TRP A 410 -18.12 18.82 -10.63
C TRP A 410 -18.23 17.73 -11.68
N LYS A 411 -17.84 16.53 -11.30
CA LYS A 411 -17.88 15.32 -12.11
C LYS A 411 -18.62 14.18 -11.38
N ALA A 412 -19.55 13.52 -12.04
CA ALA A 412 -20.03 12.20 -11.64
C ALA A 412 -19.26 11.12 -12.37
N ILE A 413 -19.03 9.99 -11.70
CA ILE A 413 -18.25 8.87 -12.22
C ILE A 413 -18.99 7.58 -11.90
N ALA A 414 -19.11 6.70 -12.90
CA ALA A 414 -19.63 5.35 -12.74
C ALA A 414 -18.63 4.36 -13.34
N GLN A 415 -18.41 3.22 -12.66
CA GLN A 415 -17.53 2.18 -13.19
C GLN A 415 -18.02 0.79 -12.85
N GLN A 416 -17.69 -0.16 -13.72
CA GLN A 416 -17.88 -1.59 -13.51
C GLN A 416 -16.63 -2.32 -13.99
N SER A 417 -16.17 -3.30 -13.18
CA SER A 417 -14.95 -4.01 -13.50
C SER A 417 -14.95 -5.42 -12.93
N THR A 418 -14.13 -6.28 -13.54
CA THR A 418 -13.81 -7.61 -13.03
C THR A 418 -12.33 -7.71 -12.73
N ALA A 419 -11.99 -8.54 -11.76
CA ALA A 419 -10.61 -8.85 -11.42
C ALA A 419 -10.46 -10.31 -10.99
N PHE A 420 -9.22 -10.77 -10.94
CA PHE A 420 -8.89 -12.12 -10.48
C PHE A 420 -7.56 -12.13 -9.74
N LYS A 421 -7.35 -13.18 -8.94
CA LYS A 421 -6.06 -13.55 -8.35
C LYS A 421 -5.78 -15.00 -8.68
N ALA A 422 -4.66 -15.25 -9.31
CA ALA A 422 -4.15 -16.61 -9.53
C ALA A 422 -3.90 -17.31 -8.17
N PRO A 423 -4.16 -18.62 -8.03
CA PRO A 423 -3.71 -19.37 -6.87
C PRO A 423 -2.21 -19.20 -6.68
N THR A 424 -1.77 -19.06 -5.44
CA THR A 424 -0.34 -18.95 -5.13
C THR A 424 0.35 -20.30 -5.26
N PHE A 425 1.67 -20.33 -5.29
CA PHE A 425 2.38 -21.60 -5.30
C PHE A 425 2.16 -22.41 -4.02
N ASN A 426 1.96 -21.76 -2.87
CA ASN A 426 1.57 -22.45 -1.65
C ASN A 426 0.17 -23.06 -1.76
N ASP A 427 -0.79 -22.34 -2.35
CA ASP A 427 -2.15 -22.86 -2.56
C ASP A 427 -2.14 -24.11 -3.45
N LEU A 428 -1.27 -24.16 -4.45
CA LEU A 428 -1.21 -25.26 -5.43
C LEU A 428 -0.33 -26.43 -4.98
N TYR A 429 0.85 -26.15 -4.39
CA TYR A 429 1.94 -27.12 -4.32
C TYR A 429 2.54 -27.34 -2.92
N PHE A 430 2.11 -26.55 -1.89
CA PHE A 430 2.66 -26.74 -0.54
C PHE A 430 2.37 -28.17 -0.06
N PRO A 431 3.38 -28.92 0.41
CA PRO A 431 3.22 -30.33 0.82
C PRO A 431 2.11 -30.51 1.88
N ASN A 432 1.24 -31.51 1.65
CA ASN A 432 0.10 -31.86 2.50
C ASN A 432 -1.01 -30.78 2.65
N PHE A 433 -0.88 -29.62 2.00
CA PHE A 433 -1.86 -28.53 2.03
C PHE A 433 -2.34 -28.14 0.62
N GLY A 434 -1.44 -28.07 -0.33
CA GLY A 434 -1.72 -27.58 -1.69
C GLY A 434 -2.73 -28.46 -2.45
N SER A 435 -3.47 -27.83 -3.37
CA SER A 435 -4.43 -28.45 -4.28
C SER A 435 -4.16 -27.97 -5.71
N PRO A 436 -3.63 -28.82 -6.61
CA PRO A 436 -3.19 -28.40 -7.96
C PRO A 436 -4.32 -27.93 -8.89
N ASN A 437 -5.58 -28.27 -8.59
CA ASN A 437 -6.74 -28.01 -9.44
C ASN A 437 -7.55 -26.77 -9.00
N LEU A 438 -6.96 -25.86 -8.23
CA LEU A 438 -7.63 -24.64 -7.79
C LEU A 438 -7.93 -23.70 -8.96
N LEU A 439 -9.10 -23.09 -8.89
CA LEU A 439 -9.51 -22.00 -9.78
C LEU A 439 -8.96 -20.67 -9.25
N PRO A 440 -8.75 -19.66 -10.12
CA PRO A 440 -8.43 -18.32 -9.66
C PRO A 440 -9.58 -17.71 -8.86
N GLU A 441 -9.24 -16.98 -7.79
CA GLU A 441 -10.20 -16.14 -7.07
C GLU A 441 -10.70 -15.03 -8.01
N ARG A 442 -11.97 -14.68 -7.93
CA ARG A 442 -12.60 -13.70 -8.82
C ARG A 442 -13.30 -12.61 -8.03
N ALA A 443 -13.39 -11.43 -8.62
CA ALA A 443 -14.17 -10.33 -8.07
C ALA A 443 -14.86 -9.52 -9.17
N ARG A 444 -16.04 -8.99 -8.84
CA ARG A 444 -16.77 -8.02 -9.64
C ARG A 444 -17.05 -6.79 -8.78
N SER A 445 -16.68 -5.61 -9.27
CA SER A 445 -16.89 -4.34 -8.59
C SER A 445 -17.79 -3.42 -9.39
N GLN A 446 -18.63 -2.66 -8.67
CA GLN A 446 -19.46 -1.58 -9.17
C GLN A 446 -19.21 -0.36 -8.29
N GLU A 447 -18.95 0.79 -8.91
CA GLU A 447 -18.68 2.03 -8.21
C GLU A 447 -19.47 3.18 -8.80
N PHE A 448 -19.88 4.09 -7.92
CA PHE A 448 -20.49 5.36 -8.30
C PHE A 448 -19.90 6.45 -7.40
N GLY A 449 -19.46 7.54 -7.99
CA GLY A 449 -18.79 8.60 -7.25
C GLY A 449 -19.07 9.98 -7.78
N PHE A 450 -18.82 10.96 -6.91
CA PHE A 450 -18.77 12.39 -7.24
C PHE A 450 -17.40 12.93 -6.92
N GLN A 451 -16.91 13.80 -7.80
CA GLN A 451 -15.67 14.53 -7.63
C GLN A 451 -15.95 16.03 -7.73
N TRP A 452 -15.38 16.80 -6.81
CA TRP A 452 -15.28 18.25 -6.89
C TRP A 452 -13.81 18.64 -6.90
N ALA A 453 -13.42 19.43 -7.90
CA ALA A 453 -12.05 19.92 -8.06
C ALA A 453 -12.10 21.41 -8.40
N ALA A 454 -11.63 22.26 -7.49
CA ALA A 454 -11.63 23.71 -7.62
C ALA A 454 -10.37 24.32 -7.00
N GLY A 455 -9.57 25.00 -7.80
CA GLY A 455 -8.30 25.59 -7.35
C GLY A 455 -7.39 24.52 -6.74
N VAL A 456 -7.10 24.61 -5.43
CA VAL A 456 -6.26 23.65 -4.69
C VAL A 456 -7.08 22.52 -4.03
N HIS A 457 -8.39 22.49 -4.22
CA HIS A 457 -9.30 21.57 -3.55
C HIS A 457 -9.64 20.38 -4.44
N LEU A 458 -9.53 19.19 -3.90
CA LEU A 458 -10.01 17.95 -4.50
C LEU A 458 -10.79 17.15 -3.46
N LEU A 459 -12.09 17.00 -3.68
CA LEU A 459 -12.96 16.11 -2.92
C LEU A 459 -13.44 14.99 -3.84
N ARG A 460 -13.35 13.74 -3.40
CA ARG A 460 -13.95 12.60 -4.06
C ARG A 460 -14.71 11.75 -3.06
N VAL A 461 -15.96 11.44 -3.35
CA VAL A 461 -16.82 10.53 -2.60
C VAL A 461 -17.20 9.39 -3.52
N THR A 462 -16.93 8.14 -3.11
CA THR A 462 -17.18 6.95 -3.93
C THR A 462 -17.95 5.91 -3.12
N ARG A 463 -19.12 5.52 -3.59
CA ARG A 463 -19.80 4.31 -3.16
C ARG A 463 -19.28 3.14 -3.97
N PHE A 464 -18.95 2.04 -3.32
CA PHE A 464 -18.46 0.82 -3.97
C PHE A 464 -19.15 -0.43 -3.44
N ARG A 465 -19.26 -1.44 -4.30
CA ARG A 465 -19.62 -2.80 -3.96
C ARG A 465 -18.72 -3.75 -4.71
N THR A 466 -18.11 -4.67 -3.99
CA THR A 466 -17.30 -5.75 -4.54
C THR A 466 -17.81 -7.09 -4.05
N ASP A 467 -18.16 -7.97 -4.96
CA ASP A 467 -18.54 -9.36 -4.71
C ASP A 467 -17.36 -10.26 -5.11
N TYR A 468 -16.91 -11.10 -4.17
CA TYR A 468 -15.80 -12.07 -4.34
C TYR A 468 -16.36 -13.47 -4.43
N THR A 469 -15.83 -14.27 -5.35
CA THR A 469 -16.16 -15.70 -5.53
C THR A 469 -14.91 -16.53 -5.65
N ASP A 470 -15.04 -17.82 -5.43
CA ASP A 470 -13.94 -18.80 -5.54
C ASP A 470 -12.74 -18.49 -4.64
N LEU A 471 -12.99 -17.80 -3.50
CA LEU A 471 -11.92 -17.48 -2.56
C LEU A 471 -11.28 -18.76 -2.02
N ILE A 472 -9.95 -18.78 -2.01
CA ILE A 472 -9.14 -19.90 -1.54
C ILE A 472 -8.95 -19.78 -0.03
N VAL A 473 -9.40 -20.81 0.68
CA VAL A 473 -9.27 -20.93 2.14
C VAL A 473 -8.79 -22.32 2.52
N SER A 474 -8.27 -22.44 3.73
CA SER A 474 -7.97 -23.72 4.35
C SER A 474 -9.28 -24.38 4.81
N ALA A 475 -9.65 -25.53 4.26
CA ALA A 475 -10.87 -26.24 4.58
C ALA A 475 -10.69 -27.77 4.57
N GLY A 476 -11.59 -28.50 5.25
CA GLY A 476 -11.58 -29.97 5.30
C GLY A 476 -10.76 -30.54 6.45
N THR A 477 -10.76 -31.86 6.55
CA THR A 477 -9.97 -32.63 7.50
C THR A 477 -9.37 -33.86 6.77
N PRO A 478 -8.06 -33.87 6.48
CA PRO A 478 -7.06 -32.84 6.76
C PRO A 478 -7.32 -31.54 5.98
N ALA A 479 -6.88 -30.43 6.56
CA ALA A 479 -7.06 -29.10 5.95
C ALA A 479 -6.28 -28.95 4.63
N ARG A 480 -6.95 -28.47 3.57
CA ARG A 480 -6.36 -28.20 2.25
C ARG A 480 -6.83 -26.89 1.69
N ALA A 481 -6.06 -26.32 0.77
CA ALA A 481 -6.47 -25.16 -0.01
C ALA A 481 -7.67 -25.51 -0.90
N THR A 482 -8.76 -24.75 -0.79
CA THR A 482 -10.05 -25.06 -1.46
C THR A 482 -10.79 -23.80 -1.86
N ASN A 483 -11.39 -23.75 -3.06
CA ASN A 483 -12.22 -22.64 -3.56
C ASN A 483 -13.67 -22.76 -3.06
N VAL A 484 -13.94 -22.47 -1.81
CA VAL A 484 -15.28 -22.63 -1.21
C VAL A 484 -15.85 -21.34 -0.63
N ALA A 485 -15.02 -20.30 -0.45
CA ALA A 485 -15.45 -19.10 0.24
C ALA A 485 -15.89 -18.01 -0.75
N LYS A 486 -16.83 -17.19 -0.30
CA LYS A 486 -17.28 -15.96 -0.96
C LYS A 486 -17.24 -14.83 0.05
N ALA A 487 -17.10 -13.60 -0.43
CA ALA A 487 -17.19 -12.43 0.42
C ALA A 487 -17.89 -11.29 -0.34
N ARG A 488 -18.40 -10.34 0.42
CA ARG A 488 -18.96 -9.10 -0.13
C ARG A 488 -18.48 -7.93 0.70
N VAL A 489 -18.10 -6.86 0.03
CA VAL A 489 -17.79 -5.58 0.68
C VAL A 489 -18.61 -4.48 0.01
N ASN A 490 -19.49 -3.83 0.78
CA ASN A 490 -20.15 -2.60 0.40
C ASN A 490 -19.53 -1.46 1.20
N GLY A 491 -19.37 -0.28 0.60
CA GLY A 491 -18.82 0.84 1.34
C GLY A 491 -18.99 2.18 0.65
N VAL A 492 -18.64 3.21 1.41
CA VAL A 492 -18.47 4.59 0.94
C VAL A 492 -17.10 5.06 1.44
N GLU A 493 -16.32 5.61 0.54
CA GLU A 493 -15.07 6.29 0.89
C GLU A 493 -15.12 7.75 0.48
N THR A 494 -14.54 8.59 1.29
CA THR A 494 -14.37 10.03 1.06
C THR A 494 -12.89 10.34 1.16
N HIS A 495 -12.40 11.13 0.21
CA HIS A 495 -11.04 11.66 0.20
C HIS A 495 -11.09 13.14 -0.11
N TYR A 496 -10.43 13.95 0.71
CA TYR A 496 -10.32 15.39 0.49
C TYR A 496 -8.89 15.85 0.72
N ASN A 497 -8.37 16.61 -0.22
CA ASN A 497 -7.15 17.38 -0.10
C ASN A 497 -7.45 18.83 -0.49
N GLY A 498 -6.94 19.77 0.29
CA GLY A 498 -7.15 21.20 -0.01
C GLY A 498 -6.52 22.10 1.03
N GLN A 499 -6.65 23.40 0.81
CA GLN A 499 -6.12 24.42 1.71
C GLN A 499 -7.21 25.39 2.15
N TRP A 500 -7.36 25.56 3.47
CA TRP A 500 -8.29 26.50 4.08
C TRP A 500 -7.56 27.39 5.07
N PHE A 501 -7.67 28.71 4.93
CA PHE A 501 -7.09 29.70 5.85
C PHE A 501 -5.59 29.48 6.12
N GLY A 502 -4.84 29.02 5.11
CA GLY A 502 -3.41 28.72 5.23
C GLY A 502 -3.09 27.40 5.95
N PHE A 503 -4.09 26.55 6.23
CA PHE A 503 -3.92 25.18 6.67
C PHE A 503 -4.10 24.23 5.49
N ASP A 504 -3.16 23.32 5.28
CA ASP A 504 -3.31 22.19 4.37
C ASP A 504 -4.08 21.09 5.10
N LEU A 505 -5.20 20.66 4.52
CA LEU A 505 -6.07 19.62 5.04
C LEU A 505 -6.02 18.39 4.16
N ARG A 506 -5.74 17.24 4.75
CA ARG A 506 -5.75 15.92 4.12
C ARG A 506 -6.65 15.02 4.93
N THR A 507 -7.81 14.68 4.40
CA THR A 507 -8.77 13.87 5.15
C THR A 507 -9.23 12.69 4.34
N ASN A 508 -9.48 11.58 5.01
CA ASN A 508 -10.17 10.44 4.44
C ASN A 508 -11.09 9.80 5.46
N LEU A 509 -12.18 9.23 4.97
CA LEU A 509 -13.11 8.43 5.76
C LEU A 509 -13.57 7.25 4.91
N THR A 510 -13.55 6.05 5.49
CA THR A 510 -14.09 4.83 4.89
C THR A 510 -15.12 4.22 5.82
N LEU A 511 -16.32 4.03 5.28
CA LEU A 511 -17.41 3.28 5.90
C LEU A 511 -17.64 2.04 5.04
N GLN A 512 -17.52 0.84 5.63
CA GLN A 512 -17.64 -0.41 4.87
C GLN A 512 -18.28 -1.53 5.69
N ASP A 513 -18.87 -2.50 4.99
CA ASP A 513 -19.39 -3.74 5.59
C ASP A 513 -18.72 -4.95 4.89
N PRO A 514 -17.55 -5.40 5.39
CA PRO A 514 -16.80 -6.52 4.84
C PRO A 514 -17.31 -7.84 5.45
N VAL A 515 -18.04 -8.63 4.65
CA VAL A 515 -18.70 -9.85 5.14
C VAL A 515 -18.32 -11.10 4.34
N SER A 516 -18.16 -12.21 5.04
CA SER A 516 -18.06 -13.57 4.48
C SER A 516 -19.44 -14.12 4.15
N VAL A 517 -19.57 -14.87 3.05
CA VAL A 517 -20.84 -15.47 2.58
C VAL A 517 -20.59 -16.94 2.17
N PRO A 518 -21.05 -17.94 2.92
CA PRO A 518 -21.72 -17.84 4.21
C PRO A 518 -20.82 -17.24 5.31
N ALA A 519 -21.40 -16.96 6.47
CA ALA A 519 -20.66 -16.47 7.63
C ALA A 519 -19.56 -17.46 8.02
N ASP A 520 -18.39 -16.93 8.39
CA ASP A 520 -17.28 -17.74 8.93
C ASP A 520 -17.70 -18.41 10.24
N ALA A 521 -17.35 -19.68 10.42
CA ALA A 521 -17.78 -20.47 11.56
C ALA A 521 -17.27 -19.93 12.91
N VAL A 522 -16.11 -19.27 12.93
CA VAL A 522 -15.48 -18.72 14.13
C VAL A 522 -15.84 -17.26 14.34
N THR A 523 -15.63 -16.41 13.33
CA THR A 523 -15.78 -14.95 13.47
C THR A 523 -17.18 -14.44 13.11
N GLY A 524 -18.05 -15.31 12.59
CA GLY A 524 -19.35 -14.90 12.06
C GLY A 524 -19.22 -14.16 10.72
N PRO A 525 -20.16 -13.26 10.37
CA PRO A 525 -20.17 -12.67 9.04
C PRO A 525 -19.04 -11.65 8.80
N GLN A 526 -18.49 -10.99 9.81
CA GLN A 526 -17.48 -9.95 9.61
C GLN A 526 -16.12 -10.55 9.29
N LEU A 527 -15.47 -10.07 8.23
CA LEU A 527 -14.11 -10.45 7.90
C LEU A 527 -13.12 -10.02 9.00
N ARG A 528 -12.14 -10.87 9.31
CA ARG A 528 -11.16 -10.65 10.39
C ARG A 528 -10.31 -9.40 10.14
N ARG A 529 -10.05 -8.61 11.20
CA ARG A 529 -9.16 -7.44 11.21
C ARG A 529 -9.61 -6.27 10.34
N ARG A 530 -10.86 -6.29 9.83
CA ARG A 530 -11.45 -5.20 9.03
C ARG A 530 -12.41 -4.40 9.89
N ALA A 531 -12.18 -3.10 9.95
CA ALA A 531 -13.10 -2.17 10.60
C ALA A 531 -14.28 -1.84 9.67
N ARG A 532 -15.44 -1.51 10.26
CA ARG A 532 -16.57 -0.95 9.51
C ARG A 532 -16.47 0.55 9.29
N ALA A 533 -15.67 1.24 10.10
CA ALA A 533 -15.41 2.67 9.96
C ALA A 533 -13.98 2.99 10.41
N PHE A 534 -13.25 3.70 9.57
CA PHE A 534 -11.91 4.20 9.86
C PHE A 534 -11.59 5.42 8.98
N GLY A 535 -10.65 6.23 9.42
CA GLY A 535 -10.24 7.41 8.66
C GLY A 535 -9.08 8.14 9.30
N ASN A 536 -8.59 9.15 8.57
CA ASN A 536 -7.50 10.01 8.99
C ASN A 536 -7.86 11.48 8.71
N ILE A 537 -7.41 12.37 9.60
CA ILE A 537 -7.44 13.82 9.42
C ILE A 537 -6.02 14.33 9.68
N GLY A 538 -5.37 14.84 8.64
CA GLY A 538 -4.09 15.53 8.69
C GLY A 538 -4.29 17.04 8.50
N VAL A 539 -3.68 17.83 9.37
CA VAL A 539 -3.72 19.30 9.33
C VAL A 539 -2.29 19.81 9.41
N TYR A 540 -1.88 20.62 8.44
CA TYR A 540 -0.52 21.17 8.40
C TYR A 540 -0.55 22.67 8.16
N ARG A 541 0.43 23.39 8.73
CA ARG A 541 0.57 24.83 8.54
C ARG A 541 2.02 25.26 8.52
N SER A 542 2.37 26.11 7.55
CA SER A 542 3.65 26.81 7.52
C SER A 542 3.53 28.19 8.19
N VAL A 543 4.46 28.52 9.09
CA VAL A 543 4.57 29.81 9.77
C VAL A 543 6.04 30.23 9.75
N GLY A 544 6.41 31.13 8.85
CA GLY A 544 7.80 31.49 8.62
C GLY A 544 8.65 30.25 8.26
N PRO A 545 9.75 29.98 8.98
CA PRO A 545 10.59 28.79 8.71
C PRO A 545 10.03 27.49 9.27
N TRP A 546 8.92 27.55 10.02
CA TRP A 546 8.30 26.39 10.66
C TRP A 546 7.22 25.76 9.79
N ARG A 547 7.14 24.42 9.83
CA ARG A 547 6.03 23.63 9.34
C ARG A 547 5.54 22.75 10.48
N PHE A 548 4.31 22.95 10.93
CA PHE A 548 3.64 22.15 11.98
C PHE A 548 2.64 21.20 11.34
N GLY A 549 2.47 20.03 11.94
CA GLY A 549 1.51 19.02 11.49
C GLY A 549 0.86 18.29 12.67
N ALA A 550 -0.38 17.88 12.46
CA ALA A 550 -1.13 16.99 13.36
C ALA A 550 -1.93 15.99 12.53
N ASP A 551 -1.73 14.69 12.75
CA ASP A 551 -2.45 13.60 12.11
C ASP A 551 -3.23 12.81 13.16
N LEU A 552 -4.54 12.70 12.97
CA LEU A 552 -5.42 11.88 13.78
C LEU A 552 -5.97 10.73 12.95
N TYR A 553 -5.54 9.51 13.24
CA TYR A 553 -6.14 8.29 12.72
C TYR A 553 -7.13 7.72 13.73
N ALA A 554 -8.29 7.27 13.23
CA ALA A 554 -9.33 6.66 14.06
C ALA A 554 -9.89 5.40 13.38
N THR A 555 -10.16 4.36 14.19
CA THR A 555 -10.81 3.13 13.71
C THR A 555 -11.77 2.58 14.77
N ASN A 556 -12.87 1.97 14.29
CA ASN A 556 -13.83 1.33 15.19
C ASN A 556 -13.42 -0.11 15.52
N LYS A 557 -14.27 -0.83 16.27
CA LYS A 557 -14.07 -2.23 16.67
C LYS A 557 -13.89 -3.15 15.46
N ARG A 558 -13.01 -4.14 15.61
CA ARG A 558 -12.75 -5.20 14.64
C ARG A 558 -12.91 -6.56 15.31
N VAL A 559 -13.02 -7.62 14.52
CA VAL A 559 -12.98 -9.01 15.00
C VAL A 559 -11.64 -9.64 14.61
N ASP A 560 -11.13 -10.54 15.45
CA ASP A 560 -9.98 -11.40 15.18
C ASP A 560 -10.24 -12.78 15.75
N THR A 561 -9.26 -13.66 15.67
CA THR A 561 -9.30 -15.01 16.20
C THR A 561 -8.16 -15.20 17.19
N ASP A 562 -8.46 -15.71 18.37
CA ASP A 562 -7.44 -16.27 19.26
C ASP A 562 -7.05 -17.66 18.73
N ILE A 563 -5.86 -17.72 18.11
CA ILE A 563 -5.30 -18.94 17.53
C ILE A 563 -4.65 -19.85 18.58
N THR A 564 -4.39 -19.34 19.79
CA THR A 564 -3.81 -20.11 20.90
C THR A 564 -4.87 -20.89 21.67
N ALA A 565 -6.15 -20.53 21.50
CA ALA A 565 -7.28 -21.32 22.00
C ALA A 565 -7.58 -22.50 21.05
N PHE A 566 -7.89 -23.66 21.61
CA PHE A 566 -8.33 -24.82 20.83
C PHE A 566 -9.70 -25.30 21.34
N PRO A 567 -10.77 -25.30 20.52
CA PRO A 567 -10.83 -24.73 19.16
C PRO A 567 -10.61 -23.20 19.16
N SER A 568 -10.15 -22.67 18.03
CA SER A 568 -9.94 -21.21 17.86
C SER A 568 -11.20 -20.42 18.17
N GLN A 569 -11.06 -19.30 18.90
CA GLN A 569 -12.17 -18.50 19.39
C GLN A 569 -12.18 -17.10 18.77
N LYS A 570 -13.39 -16.55 18.58
CA LYS A 570 -13.58 -15.17 18.18
C LYS A 570 -13.21 -14.22 19.31
N VAL A 571 -12.44 -13.19 18.98
CA VAL A 571 -12.08 -12.11 19.90
C VAL A 571 -12.39 -10.75 19.28
N GLY A 572 -12.67 -9.76 20.13
CA GLY A 572 -12.88 -8.38 19.72
C GLY A 572 -11.61 -7.57 19.88
N LEU A 573 -11.22 -6.83 18.85
CA LEU A 573 -10.21 -5.78 18.93
C LEU A 573 -10.91 -4.44 19.15
N ALA A 574 -10.52 -3.71 20.20
CA ALA A 574 -11.11 -2.42 20.57
C ALA A 574 -10.91 -1.36 19.48
N SER A 575 -11.80 -0.36 19.46
CA SER A 575 -11.57 0.90 18.72
C SER A 575 -10.41 1.67 19.33
N TYR A 576 -9.68 2.43 18.50
CA TYR A 576 -8.59 3.28 18.97
C TYR A 576 -8.42 4.53 18.10
N ASN A 577 -7.74 5.53 18.67
CA ASN A 577 -7.32 6.75 17.99
C ASN A 577 -5.82 6.93 18.19
N LEU A 578 -5.11 7.36 17.15
CA LEU A 578 -3.69 7.68 17.21
C LEU A 578 -3.48 9.13 16.79
N LEU A 579 -2.89 9.92 17.65
CA LEU A 579 -2.50 11.30 17.35
C LEU A 579 -0.99 11.35 17.15
N THR A 580 -0.56 11.80 15.97
CA THR A 580 0.83 12.11 15.66
C THR A 580 1.00 13.61 15.52
N LEU A 581 2.00 14.18 16.18
CA LEU A 581 2.36 15.59 16.08
C LEU A 581 3.72 15.72 15.43
N THR A 582 3.85 16.64 14.46
CA THR A 582 5.10 16.91 13.74
C THR A 582 5.43 18.40 13.76
N ALA A 583 6.72 18.71 13.80
CA ALA A 583 7.25 20.04 13.59
C ALA A 583 8.53 19.96 12.78
N ARG A 584 8.70 20.84 11.79
CA ARG A 584 9.94 21.01 11.03
C ARG A 584 10.34 22.47 11.03
N TYR A 585 11.61 22.73 11.33
CA TYR A 585 12.24 24.04 11.26
C TYR A 585 13.28 24.06 10.13
N ASN A 586 13.08 24.91 9.14
CA ASN A 586 14.04 25.11 8.05
C ASN A 586 15.09 26.12 8.50
N VAL A 587 16.27 25.64 8.89
CA VAL A 587 17.42 26.46 9.34
C VAL A 587 17.92 27.31 8.18
N THR A 588 18.01 26.70 7.00
CA THR A 588 18.27 27.34 5.71
C THR A 588 17.28 26.81 4.67
N LYS A 589 17.46 27.16 3.41
CA LYS A 589 16.66 26.57 2.31
C LYS A 589 16.97 25.07 2.10
N GLU A 590 18.10 24.59 2.60
CA GLU A 590 18.61 23.23 2.38
C GLU A 590 18.67 22.42 3.68
N ILE A 591 18.92 23.07 4.83
CA ILE A 591 19.09 22.41 6.13
C ILE A 591 17.80 22.52 6.94
N TYR A 592 17.34 21.42 7.49
CA TYR A 592 16.19 21.40 8.37
C TYR A 592 16.40 20.50 9.60
N ILE A 593 15.65 20.81 10.65
CA ILE A 593 15.49 19.98 11.83
C ILE A 593 14.01 19.64 11.93
N ALA A 594 13.68 18.37 12.17
CA ALA A 594 12.29 17.96 12.34
C ALA A 594 12.13 17.11 13.60
N ALA A 595 11.01 17.29 14.28
CA ALA A 595 10.64 16.54 15.46
C ALA A 595 9.26 15.90 15.27
N LYS A 596 9.09 14.67 15.80
CA LYS A 596 7.82 13.94 15.77
C LYS A 596 7.51 13.33 17.13
N VAL A 597 6.24 13.39 17.51
CA VAL A 597 5.67 12.63 18.62
C VAL A 597 4.63 11.68 18.05
N ASP A 598 4.96 10.40 17.97
CA ASP A 598 4.03 9.33 17.56
C ASP A 598 3.16 8.91 18.76
N ASN A 599 1.89 8.57 18.48
CA ASN A 599 0.92 8.16 19.50
C ASN A 599 0.97 9.10 20.72
N ALA A 600 0.81 10.40 20.47
CA ALA A 600 1.00 11.46 21.48
C ALA A 600 0.11 11.28 22.72
N THR A 601 -1.06 10.66 22.57
CA THR A 601 -1.99 10.32 23.65
C THR A 601 -1.62 9.06 24.43
N ASN A 602 -0.59 8.32 23.97
CA ASN A 602 -0.17 7.02 24.51
C ASN A 602 -1.31 5.99 24.55
N ALA A 603 -2.13 5.96 23.50
CA ALA A 603 -3.23 5.02 23.36
C ALA A 603 -2.70 3.57 23.34
N GLN A 604 -3.34 2.70 24.12
CA GLN A 604 -3.11 1.26 24.10
C GLN A 604 -4.04 0.64 23.05
N TYR A 605 -3.50 -0.08 22.09
CA TYR A 605 -4.28 -0.67 21.00
C TYR A 605 -3.65 -1.98 20.49
N GLN A 606 -4.41 -2.73 19.72
CA GLN A 606 -3.91 -3.92 19.04
C GLN A 606 -4.31 -3.88 17.55
N LEU A 607 -3.39 -4.27 16.67
CA LEU A 607 -3.64 -4.48 15.24
C LEU A 607 -4.01 -5.94 14.96
N VAL A 608 -3.42 -6.85 15.72
CA VAL A 608 -3.62 -8.29 15.70
C VAL A 608 -3.75 -8.76 17.14
N HIS A 609 -4.68 -9.69 17.40
CA HIS A 609 -4.87 -10.24 18.75
C HIS A 609 -3.58 -10.85 19.27
N GLY A 610 -3.22 -10.52 20.51
CA GLY A 610 -2.04 -11.05 21.20
C GLY A 610 -0.72 -10.36 20.85
N TYR A 611 -0.73 -9.34 19.97
CA TYR A 611 0.49 -8.61 19.63
C TYR A 611 0.49 -7.20 20.22
N ASN A 612 1.64 -6.82 20.76
CA ASN A 612 1.92 -5.47 21.22
C ASN A 612 2.02 -4.48 20.06
N THR A 613 1.78 -3.21 20.35
CA THR A 613 1.94 -2.10 19.40
C THR A 613 2.78 -1.00 20.02
N PRO A 614 3.41 -0.12 19.19
CA PRO A 614 4.24 0.94 19.71
C PRO A 614 3.47 1.88 20.62
N GLN A 615 4.00 2.12 21.82
CA GLN A 615 3.58 3.20 22.72
C GLN A 615 4.10 4.55 22.18
N ARG A 616 3.79 5.66 22.91
CA ARG A 616 4.31 6.99 22.57
C ARG A 616 5.80 6.95 22.25
N GLY A 617 6.16 7.58 21.14
CA GLY A 617 7.54 7.68 20.66
C GLY A 617 7.92 9.10 20.28
N PHE A 618 9.19 9.47 20.51
CA PHE A 618 9.77 10.75 20.15
C PHE A 618 10.88 10.51 19.15
N PHE A 619 10.93 11.34 18.08
CA PHE A 619 11.93 11.23 17.03
C PHE A 619 12.43 12.62 16.67
N LEU A 620 13.72 12.73 16.39
CA LEU A 620 14.40 13.95 15.95
C LEU A 620 15.18 13.65 14.69
N THR A 621 15.00 14.48 13.66
CA THR A 621 15.65 14.36 12.35
C THR A 621 16.45 15.59 12.04
N PHE A 622 17.69 15.39 11.56
CA PHE A 622 18.51 16.41 10.91
C PHE A 622 18.59 16.08 9.42
N GLY A 623 18.35 17.04 8.56
CA GLY A 623 18.37 16.81 7.13
C GLY A 623 19.05 17.92 6.34
N TYR A 624 19.77 17.50 5.29
CA TYR A 624 20.31 18.36 4.25
C TYR A 624 19.71 17.96 2.92
N GLN A 625 19.08 18.91 2.26
CA GLN A 625 18.40 18.69 1.01
C GLN A 625 18.61 19.90 0.08
N PRO A 626 19.61 19.84 -0.79
CA PRO A 626 19.83 20.86 -1.81
C PRO A 626 18.65 20.90 -2.79
N LYS A 627 18.45 22.09 -3.39
CA LYS A 627 17.38 22.32 -4.39
C LYS A 627 17.82 21.90 -5.78
#